data_ba802484c686c8e94b27dfa9af2239d4
#
_entry.id   ba802484c686c8e94b27dfa9af2239d4
#
_cell.length_a   1.000
_cell.length_b   1.000
_cell.length_c   1.000
_cell.angle_alpha   90.00
_cell.angle_beta   90.00
_cell.angle_gamma   90.00
#
_symmetry.space_group_name_H-M   'P 1'
#
loop_
_entity.id
_entity.type
_entity.pdbx_description
1 polymer ?
#
loop_
_entity_poly.entity_id
_entity_poly.type
_entity_poly.pdbx_seq_one_letter_code
_entity_poly.pdbx_strand_id
1 'polypeptide(L)'
;TVLLLGRTLAKLEAVYDEIEQAGGAQPALLPLNLASASGSDYLQMAQMIETEIGRLDGILHNAAILGPLTPLQMYDPDTWDGVMNVNLRAPFQLTQALLPLLRQSPDASVLFTTSSVGRTARAFWGAYAVSKAGIENLSKIFSDELANVSAIRFNCINPGATRTNMRAHA
;
A
#
# COMPACT_ATOMS: atom_id res chain seq x y z
N THR A 1 -13.32 6.81 11.18
CA THR A 1 -12.00 7.46 11.22
C THR A 1 -11.11 6.91 10.13
N VAL A 2 -10.30 7.76 9.49
CA VAL A 2 -9.29 7.39 8.50
C VAL A 2 -7.90 7.53 9.13
N LEU A 3 -7.05 6.52 8.95
CA LEU A 3 -5.63 6.57 9.30
C LEU A 3 -4.81 6.92 8.05
N LEU A 4 -4.17 8.08 8.06
CA LEU A 4 -3.38 8.59 6.94
C LEU A 4 -1.91 8.21 7.11
N LEU A 5 -1.45 7.20 6.36
CA LEU A 5 -0.07 6.74 6.41
C LEU A 5 0.75 7.28 5.24
N GLY A 6 1.90 7.86 5.53
CA GLY A 6 2.81 8.37 4.51
C GLY A 6 4.10 8.98 5.09
N ARG A 7 5.08 9.24 4.23
CA ARG A 7 6.41 9.72 4.68
C ARG A 7 6.50 11.24 4.89
N THR A 8 5.59 12.01 4.32
CA THR A 8 5.68 13.49 4.30
C THR A 8 4.54 14.06 5.13
N LEU A 9 4.85 14.50 6.35
CA LEU A 9 3.86 15.00 7.30
C LEU A 9 2.99 16.11 6.71
N ALA A 10 3.57 17.13 6.09
CA ALA A 10 2.80 18.22 5.47
C ALA A 10 1.76 17.79 4.41
N LYS A 11 2.01 16.65 3.73
CA LYS A 11 1.04 16.08 2.79
C LYS A 11 -0.08 15.32 3.51
N LEU A 12 0.23 14.71 4.64
CA LEU A 12 -0.78 14.05 5.48
C LEU A 12 -1.68 15.09 6.13
N GLU A 13 -1.10 16.19 6.63
CA GLU A 13 -1.82 17.33 7.21
C GLU A 13 -2.76 17.99 6.18
N ALA A 14 -2.31 18.18 4.93
CA ALA A 14 -3.17 18.72 3.88
C ALA A 14 -4.41 17.84 3.63
N VAL A 15 -4.24 16.51 3.58
CA VAL A 15 -5.37 15.57 3.41
C VAL A 15 -6.24 15.52 4.67
N TYR A 16 -5.63 15.63 5.84
CA TYR A 16 -6.34 15.74 7.11
C TYR A 16 -7.31 16.93 7.09
N ASP A 17 -6.80 18.11 6.73
CA ASP A 17 -7.59 19.35 6.63
C ASP A 17 -8.72 19.23 5.60
N GLU A 18 -8.46 18.60 4.44
CA GLU A 18 -9.47 18.35 3.42
C GLU A 18 -10.61 17.47 3.95
N ILE A 19 -10.32 16.44 4.72
CA ILE A 19 -11.32 15.54 5.32
C ILE A 19 -12.15 16.29 6.35
N GLU A 20 -11.54 17.09 7.22
CA GLU A 20 -12.26 17.89 8.22
C GLU A 20 -13.14 18.96 7.56
N GLN A 21 -12.63 19.67 6.57
CA GLN A 21 -13.38 20.68 5.81
C GLN A 21 -14.58 20.08 5.06
N ALA A 22 -14.45 18.81 4.62
CA ALA A 22 -15.55 18.08 4.01
C ALA A 22 -16.59 17.54 5.02
N GLY A 23 -16.40 17.79 6.33
CA GLY A 23 -17.27 17.29 7.40
C GLY A 23 -17.07 15.80 7.74
N GLY A 24 -15.95 15.22 7.32
CA GLY A 24 -15.57 13.85 7.65
C GLY A 24 -15.17 13.70 9.12
N ALA A 25 -15.14 12.45 9.60
CA ALA A 25 -14.63 12.15 10.93
C ALA A 25 -13.12 12.45 11.00
N GLN A 26 -12.68 13.04 12.10
CA GLN A 26 -11.29 13.41 12.35
C GLN A 26 -10.32 12.26 12.02
N PRO A 27 -9.38 12.46 11.09
CA PRO A 27 -8.37 11.46 10.75
C PRO A 27 -7.28 11.35 11.82
N ALA A 28 -6.45 10.30 11.73
CA ALA A 28 -5.19 10.22 12.47
C ALA A 28 -4.01 10.14 11.50
N LEU A 29 -2.89 10.78 11.86
CA LEU A 29 -1.69 10.81 11.04
C LEU A 29 -0.70 9.74 11.49
N LEU A 30 -0.20 8.95 10.56
CA LEU A 30 0.80 7.89 10.76
C LEU A 30 2.02 8.19 9.87
N PRO A 31 2.93 9.09 10.29
CA PRO A 31 4.12 9.38 9.52
C PRO A 31 5.08 8.19 9.53
N LEU A 32 5.20 7.49 8.41
CA LEU A 32 6.08 6.33 8.24
C LEU A 32 6.65 6.29 6.83
N ASN A 33 7.97 6.10 6.72
CA ASN A 33 8.64 5.92 5.44
C ASN A 33 8.71 4.43 5.07
N LEU A 34 7.86 4.00 4.16
CA LEU A 34 7.77 2.61 3.70
C LEU A 34 9.06 2.09 3.03
N ALA A 35 9.95 2.97 2.56
CA ALA A 35 11.21 2.56 1.96
C ALA A 35 12.21 2.04 3.02
N SER A 36 12.12 2.52 4.26
CA SER A 36 13.03 2.18 5.34
C SER A 36 12.37 1.49 6.53
N ALA A 37 11.03 1.39 6.54
CA ALA A 37 10.29 0.75 7.62
C ALA A 37 10.65 -0.73 7.75
N SER A 38 10.84 -1.16 8.98
CA SER A 38 11.13 -2.53 9.38
C SER A 38 9.86 -3.27 9.82
N GLY A 39 9.95 -4.59 9.99
CA GLY A 39 8.85 -5.36 10.57
C GLY A 39 8.44 -4.89 11.97
N SER A 40 9.40 -4.43 12.78
CA SER A 40 9.12 -3.88 14.12
C SER A 40 8.31 -2.58 14.07
N ASP A 41 8.55 -1.72 13.08
CA ASP A 41 7.78 -0.47 12.93
C ASP A 41 6.31 -0.78 12.61
N TYR A 42 6.05 -1.77 11.76
CA TYR A 42 4.68 -2.21 11.45
C TYR A 42 3.98 -2.85 12.66
N LEU A 43 4.70 -3.63 13.48
CA LEU A 43 4.15 -4.21 14.70
C LEU A 43 3.82 -3.14 15.75
N GLN A 44 4.70 -2.16 15.96
CA GLN A 44 4.45 -1.04 16.86
C GLN A 44 3.23 -0.23 16.41
N MET A 45 3.12 0.04 15.12
CA MET A 45 1.95 0.71 14.56
C MET A 45 0.67 -0.12 14.77
N ALA A 46 0.71 -1.44 14.57
CA ALA A 46 -0.44 -2.31 14.81
C ALA A 46 -0.88 -2.27 16.29
N GLN A 47 0.06 -2.31 17.24
CA GLN A 47 -0.22 -2.19 18.67
C GLN A 47 -0.84 -0.85 19.03
N MET A 48 -0.36 0.26 18.45
CA MET A 48 -0.94 1.58 18.66
C MET A 48 -2.39 1.63 18.15
N ILE A 49 -2.64 1.12 16.94
CA ILE A 49 -4.00 1.08 16.36
C ILE A 49 -4.91 0.19 17.21
N GLU A 50 -4.42 -0.94 17.72
CA GLU A 50 -5.17 -1.82 18.60
C GLU A 50 -5.59 -1.11 19.89
N THR A 51 -4.67 -0.38 20.50
CA THR A 51 -4.91 0.35 21.76
C THR A 51 -5.91 1.50 21.58
N GLU A 52 -5.76 2.28 20.52
CA GLU A 52 -6.53 3.52 20.32
C GLU A 52 -7.88 3.29 19.61
N ILE A 53 -7.96 2.27 18.76
CA ILE A 53 -9.10 2.07 17.84
C ILE A 53 -9.74 0.68 18.01
N GLY A 54 -8.93 -0.35 18.28
CA GLY A 54 -9.34 -1.72 18.54
C GLY A 54 -9.51 -2.60 17.29
N ARG A 55 -9.87 -2.02 16.12
CA ARG A 55 -10.07 -2.78 14.88
C ARG A 55 -9.75 -1.95 13.64
N LEU A 56 -9.61 -2.64 12.51
CA LEU A 56 -9.57 -2.03 11.16
C LEU A 56 -10.64 -2.65 10.26
N ASP A 57 -11.39 -1.80 9.57
CA ASP A 57 -12.41 -2.24 8.60
C ASP A 57 -11.84 -2.29 7.17
N GLY A 58 -10.66 -1.72 6.93
CA GLY A 58 -10.02 -1.83 5.64
C GLY A 58 -8.63 -1.21 5.55
N ILE A 59 -7.93 -1.58 4.47
CA ILE A 59 -6.63 -1.01 4.09
C ILE A 59 -6.64 -0.71 2.60
N LEU A 60 -6.19 0.49 2.21
CA LEU A 60 -5.85 0.82 0.84
C LEU A 60 -4.34 0.97 0.69
N HIS A 61 -3.70 -0.01 0.06
CA HIS A 61 -2.31 0.07 -0.36
C HIS A 61 -2.18 0.87 -1.65
N ASN A 62 -2.06 2.18 -1.53
CA ASN A 62 -1.95 3.10 -2.65
C ASN A 62 -0.52 3.64 -2.87
N ALA A 63 0.30 3.67 -1.83
CA ALA A 63 1.66 4.17 -1.91
C ALA A 63 2.50 3.37 -2.91
N ALA A 64 3.20 4.06 -3.81
CA ALA A 64 4.10 3.45 -4.77
C ALA A 64 5.14 4.45 -5.27
N ILE A 65 6.26 3.94 -5.77
CA ILE A 65 7.25 4.68 -6.53
C ILE A 65 7.45 4.03 -7.90
N LEU A 66 7.69 4.85 -8.93
CA LEU A 66 7.85 4.37 -10.31
C LEU A 66 9.25 3.79 -10.55
N GLY A 67 10.27 4.43 -10.00
CA GLY A 67 11.65 4.20 -10.43
C GLY A 67 11.94 4.76 -11.83
N PRO A 68 13.14 4.56 -12.36
CA PRO A 68 13.50 5.01 -13.71
C PRO A 68 12.91 4.08 -14.78
N LEU A 69 12.51 4.65 -15.91
CA LEU A 69 12.17 3.91 -17.12
C LEU A 69 13.44 3.67 -17.94
N THR A 70 14.09 2.53 -17.71
CA THR A 70 15.39 2.18 -18.28
C THR A 70 15.46 0.70 -18.67
N PRO A 71 16.34 0.29 -19.59
CA PRO A 71 16.57 -1.13 -19.88
C PRO A 71 16.97 -1.90 -18.62
N LEU A 72 16.47 -3.13 -18.44
CA LEU A 72 16.78 -3.95 -17.26
C LEU A 72 18.27 -4.18 -17.04
N GLN A 73 19.04 -4.34 -18.12
CA GLN A 73 20.50 -4.53 -18.05
C GLN A 73 21.25 -3.30 -17.47
N MET A 74 20.61 -2.14 -17.44
CA MET A 74 21.15 -0.88 -16.92
C MET A 74 20.47 -0.44 -15.63
N TYR A 75 19.54 -1.28 -15.09
CA TYR A 75 18.79 -0.91 -13.91
C TYR A 75 19.71 -1.00 -12.68
N ASP A 76 19.78 0.08 -11.91
CA ASP A 76 20.55 0.12 -10.68
C ASP A 76 19.94 -0.79 -9.61
N PRO A 77 20.72 -1.70 -8.99
CA PRO A 77 20.19 -2.65 -7.99
C PRO A 77 19.58 -1.98 -6.76
N ASP A 78 20.18 -0.92 -6.23
CA ASP A 78 19.66 -0.24 -5.03
C ASP A 78 18.33 0.47 -5.34
N THR A 79 18.21 1.03 -6.53
CA THR A 79 16.95 1.62 -7.00
C THR A 79 15.89 0.54 -7.21
N TRP A 80 16.26 -0.63 -7.73
CA TRP A 80 15.38 -1.79 -7.85
C TRP A 80 14.84 -2.20 -6.48
N ASP A 81 15.72 -2.38 -5.50
CA ASP A 81 15.36 -2.77 -4.15
C ASP A 81 14.46 -1.72 -3.48
N GLY A 82 14.73 -0.44 -3.70
CA GLY A 82 13.87 0.65 -3.23
C GLY A 82 12.44 0.55 -3.78
N VAL A 83 12.27 0.28 -5.08
CA VAL A 83 10.96 0.08 -5.71
C VAL A 83 10.26 -1.15 -5.14
N MET A 84 10.96 -2.28 -5.05
CA MET A 84 10.40 -3.52 -4.50
C MET A 84 10.02 -3.38 -3.03
N ASN A 85 10.82 -2.67 -2.23
CA ASN A 85 10.52 -2.42 -0.82
C ASN A 85 9.21 -1.63 -0.66
N VAL A 86 9.04 -0.51 -1.35
CA VAL A 86 7.85 0.33 -1.22
C VAL A 86 6.62 -0.33 -1.84
N ASN A 87 6.77 -0.90 -3.05
CA ASN A 87 5.61 -1.33 -3.84
C ASN A 87 5.12 -2.74 -3.52
N LEU A 88 5.98 -3.61 -2.94
CA LEU A 88 5.63 -5.01 -2.71
C LEU A 88 5.89 -5.46 -1.27
N ARG A 89 7.11 -5.26 -0.74
CA ARG A 89 7.46 -5.72 0.60
C ARG A 89 6.66 -4.99 1.69
N ALA A 90 6.55 -3.67 1.61
CA ALA A 90 5.80 -2.89 2.59
C ALA A 90 4.30 -3.27 2.62
N PRO A 91 3.57 -3.36 1.49
CA PRO A 91 2.19 -3.88 1.49
C PRO A 91 2.06 -5.27 2.12
N PHE A 92 2.99 -6.19 1.84
CA PHE A 92 3.01 -7.52 2.44
C PHE A 92 3.15 -7.44 3.98
N GLN A 93 4.21 -6.80 4.47
CA GLN A 93 4.49 -6.73 5.90
C GLN A 93 3.43 -5.94 6.68
N LEU A 94 2.95 -4.84 6.11
CA LEU A 94 1.89 -4.03 6.70
C LEU A 94 0.57 -4.83 6.79
N THR A 95 0.18 -5.53 5.73
CA THR A 95 -1.00 -6.40 5.76
C THR A 95 -0.83 -7.48 6.83
N GLN A 96 0.32 -8.17 6.86
CA GLN A 96 0.61 -9.22 7.84
C GLN A 96 0.49 -8.71 9.28
N ALA A 97 1.07 -7.55 9.59
CA ALA A 97 1.01 -6.95 10.93
C ALA A 97 -0.42 -6.54 11.35
N LEU A 98 -1.24 -6.12 10.37
CA LEU A 98 -2.60 -5.63 10.61
C LEU A 98 -3.69 -6.71 10.49
N LEU A 99 -3.36 -7.93 10.08
CA LEU A 99 -4.34 -9.04 9.99
C LEU A 99 -5.13 -9.27 11.28
N PRO A 100 -4.54 -9.24 12.50
CA PRO A 100 -5.30 -9.41 13.73
C PRO A 100 -6.41 -8.36 13.89
N LEU A 101 -6.13 -7.09 13.54
CA LEU A 101 -7.10 -5.99 13.62
C LEU A 101 -8.19 -6.08 12.54
N LEU A 102 -7.84 -6.52 11.34
CA LEU A 102 -8.81 -6.77 10.26
C LEU A 102 -9.78 -7.91 10.62
N ARG A 103 -9.31 -8.92 11.34
CA ARG A 103 -10.16 -10.03 11.82
C ARG A 103 -11.19 -9.62 12.85
N GLN A 104 -11.01 -8.47 13.53
CA GLN A 104 -12.00 -7.92 14.47
C GLN A 104 -13.18 -7.25 13.74
N SER A 105 -13.04 -6.98 12.45
CA SER A 105 -14.12 -6.42 11.64
C SER A 105 -15.02 -7.53 11.07
N PRO A 106 -16.34 -7.35 11.09
CA PRO A 106 -17.26 -8.31 10.48
C PRO A 106 -17.20 -8.27 8.93
N ASP A 107 -16.61 -7.24 8.34
CA ASP A 107 -16.61 -7.02 6.89
C ASP A 107 -15.36 -6.21 6.45
N ALA A 108 -14.16 -6.77 6.66
CA ALA A 108 -12.92 -6.11 6.31
C ALA A 108 -12.58 -6.23 4.81
N SER A 109 -11.93 -5.19 4.27
CA SER A 109 -11.47 -5.16 2.89
C SER A 109 -10.04 -4.64 2.76
N VAL A 110 -9.18 -5.38 2.07
CA VAL A 110 -7.82 -4.95 1.71
C VAL A 110 -7.76 -4.73 0.21
N LEU A 111 -7.39 -3.51 -0.19
CA LEU A 111 -7.35 -3.11 -1.59
C LEU A 111 -5.93 -2.70 -1.98
N PHE A 112 -5.41 -3.31 -3.03
CA PHE A 112 -4.08 -3.01 -3.59
C PHE A 112 -4.21 -2.23 -4.90
N THR A 113 -3.55 -1.08 -5.00
CA THR A 113 -3.47 -0.31 -6.25
C THR A 113 -2.46 -0.97 -7.18
N THR A 114 -2.94 -1.49 -8.31
CA THR A 114 -2.13 -2.11 -9.37
C THR A 114 -2.04 -1.23 -10.61
N SER A 115 -1.54 -1.79 -11.71
CA SER A 115 -1.37 -1.12 -13.00
C SER A 115 -1.46 -2.13 -14.13
N SER A 116 -1.85 -1.67 -15.33
CA SER A 116 -1.85 -2.50 -16.54
C SER A 116 -0.50 -3.14 -16.86
N VAL A 117 0.62 -2.46 -16.51
CA VAL A 117 1.97 -3.01 -16.73
C VAL A 117 2.33 -4.17 -15.79
N GLY A 118 1.57 -4.39 -14.72
CA GLY A 118 1.67 -5.59 -13.90
C GLY A 118 1.07 -6.84 -14.58
N ARG A 119 0.14 -6.66 -15.53
CA ARG A 119 -0.51 -7.75 -16.30
C ARG A 119 0.12 -7.94 -17.66
N THR A 120 0.52 -6.84 -18.30
CA THR A 120 1.12 -6.87 -19.64
C THR A 120 2.48 -6.21 -19.56
N ALA A 121 3.53 -7.00 -19.72
CA ALA A 121 4.91 -6.52 -19.69
C ALA A 121 5.13 -5.42 -20.73
N ARG A 122 5.88 -4.40 -20.36
CA ARG A 122 6.27 -3.31 -21.23
C ARG A 122 7.77 -3.00 -21.05
N ALA A 123 8.48 -2.84 -22.15
CA ALA A 123 9.89 -2.46 -22.12
C ALA A 123 10.11 -1.20 -21.27
N PHE A 124 11.21 -1.17 -20.54
CA PHE A 124 11.67 -0.08 -19.66
C PHE A 124 10.91 0.10 -18.33
N TRP A 125 9.83 -0.64 -18.07
CA TRP A 125 9.04 -0.52 -16.83
C TRP A 125 9.57 -1.35 -15.65
N GLY A 126 10.63 -2.10 -15.84
CA GLY A 126 11.47 -2.80 -14.87
C GLY A 126 10.83 -3.15 -13.53
N ALA A 127 11.41 -2.66 -12.43
CA ALA A 127 10.98 -2.95 -11.07
C ALA A 127 9.52 -2.59 -10.80
N TYR A 128 9.01 -1.49 -11.39
CA TYR A 128 7.61 -1.11 -11.20
C TYR A 128 6.64 -2.17 -11.73
N ALA A 129 6.84 -2.62 -12.97
CA ALA A 129 5.97 -3.65 -13.57
C ALA A 129 6.03 -4.96 -12.78
N VAL A 130 7.23 -5.39 -12.39
CA VAL A 130 7.44 -6.60 -11.58
C VAL A 130 6.75 -6.46 -10.21
N SER A 131 6.89 -5.32 -9.54
CA SER A 131 6.24 -5.08 -8.26
C SER A 131 4.71 -5.11 -8.36
N LYS A 132 4.13 -4.55 -9.45
CA LYS A 132 2.68 -4.55 -9.66
C LYS A 132 2.13 -5.93 -10.05
N ALA A 133 2.91 -6.75 -10.76
CA ALA A 133 2.59 -8.16 -10.97
C ALA A 133 2.62 -8.95 -9.65
N GLY A 134 3.65 -8.70 -8.81
CA GLY A 134 3.78 -9.29 -7.49
C GLY A 134 2.60 -8.95 -6.57
N ILE A 135 2.13 -7.70 -6.57
CA ILE A 135 0.97 -7.26 -5.78
C ILE A 135 -0.31 -7.98 -6.21
N GLU A 136 -0.56 -8.16 -7.51
CA GLU A 136 -1.75 -8.89 -7.97
C GLU A 136 -1.72 -10.36 -7.51
N ASN A 137 -0.54 -10.98 -7.53
CA ASN A 137 -0.39 -12.35 -7.05
C ASN A 137 -0.50 -12.44 -5.53
N LEU A 138 0.13 -11.50 -4.79
CA LEU A 138 0.04 -11.40 -3.33
C LEU A 138 -1.41 -11.28 -2.86
N SER A 139 -2.21 -10.43 -3.52
CA SER A 139 -3.64 -10.28 -3.22
C SER A 139 -4.40 -11.60 -3.35
N LYS A 140 -4.12 -12.39 -4.40
CA LYS A 140 -4.75 -13.70 -4.62
C LYS A 140 -4.34 -14.71 -3.55
N ILE A 141 -3.05 -14.74 -3.19
CA ILE A 141 -2.53 -15.65 -2.15
C ILE A 141 -3.22 -15.36 -0.82
N PHE A 142 -3.28 -14.09 -0.37
CA PHE A 142 -4.01 -13.72 0.84
C PHE A 142 -5.49 -14.11 0.77
N SER A 143 -6.14 -13.90 -0.38
CA SER A 143 -7.54 -14.26 -0.60
C SER A 143 -7.75 -15.77 -0.44
N ASP A 144 -6.91 -16.58 -1.08
CA ASP A 144 -7.03 -18.04 -1.06
C ASP A 144 -6.73 -18.64 0.33
N GLU A 145 -5.65 -18.16 0.98
CA GLU A 145 -5.25 -18.63 2.31
C GLU A 145 -6.27 -18.30 3.39
N LEU A 146 -6.99 -17.18 3.26
CA LEU A 146 -7.90 -16.67 4.27
C LEU A 146 -9.39 -16.92 3.96
N ALA A 147 -9.72 -17.46 2.80
CA ALA A 147 -11.09 -17.65 2.32
C ALA A 147 -12.00 -18.43 3.29
N ASN A 148 -11.44 -19.44 3.98
CA ASN A 148 -12.21 -20.33 4.86
C ASN A 148 -12.05 -20.01 6.36
N VAL A 149 -11.24 -19.00 6.71
CA VAL A 149 -10.87 -18.69 8.11
C VAL A 149 -11.09 -17.22 8.48
N SER A 150 -11.52 -16.40 7.56
CA SER A 150 -11.86 -14.99 7.83
C SER A 150 -12.85 -14.43 6.82
N ALA A 151 -13.52 -13.31 7.18
CA ALA A 151 -14.38 -12.54 6.27
C ALA A 151 -13.61 -11.43 5.51
N ILE A 152 -12.28 -11.41 5.56
CA ILE A 152 -11.46 -10.36 4.93
C ILE A 152 -11.45 -10.58 3.41
N ARG A 153 -11.82 -9.54 2.65
CA ARG A 153 -11.73 -9.54 1.19
C ARG A 153 -10.44 -8.90 0.73
N PHE A 154 -9.75 -9.54 -0.19
CA PHE A 154 -8.54 -9.02 -0.84
C PHE A 154 -8.78 -8.77 -2.31
N ASN A 155 -8.56 -7.54 -2.76
CA ASN A 155 -8.81 -7.14 -4.15
C ASN A 155 -7.72 -6.22 -4.68
N CYS A 156 -7.62 -6.15 -6.00
CA CYS A 156 -6.77 -5.19 -6.70
C CYS A 156 -7.62 -4.18 -7.47
N ILE A 157 -7.20 -2.92 -7.47
CA ILE A 157 -7.78 -1.88 -8.32
C ILE A 157 -6.71 -1.32 -9.26
N ASN A 158 -7.05 -1.24 -10.54
CA ASN A 158 -6.28 -0.47 -11.51
C ASN A 158 -7.06 0.81 -11.84
N PRO A 159 -6.62 1.98 -11.32
CA PRO A 159 -7.33 3.25 -11.55
C PRO A 159 -7.18 3.79 -12.98
N GLY A 160 -6.43 3.10 -13.84
CA GLY A 160 -6.12 3.57 -15.17
C GLY A 160 -5.12 4.73 -15.20
N ALA A 161 -5.18 5.54 -16.25
CA ALA A 161 -4.30 6.69 -16.41
C ALA A 161 -4.79 7.89 -15.57
N THR A 162 -4.46 7.89 -14.29
CA THR A 162 -4.81 8.95 -13.36
C THR A 162 -3.81 10.10 -13.43
N ARG A 163 -4.28 11.34 -13.38
CA ARG A 163 -3.42 12.54 -13.39
C ARG A 163 -2.69 12.65 -12.05
N THR A 164 -1.43 12.26 -12.00
CA THR A 164 -0.55 12.30 -10.83
C THR A 164 0.85 12.76 -11.23
N ASN A 165 1.66 13.22 -10.27
CA ASN A 165 3.06 13.51 -10.51
C ASN A 165 3.84 12.29 -11.03
N MET A 166 3.52 11.08 -10.53
CA MET A 166 4.11 9.85 -11.06
C MET A 166 3.82 9.67 -12.55
N ARG A 167 2.58 9.97 -12.99
CA ARG A 167 2.18 9.85 -14.40
C ARG A 167 2.89 10.84 -15.31
N ALA A 168 3.28 12.00 -14.80
CA ALA A 168 4.03 13.00 -15.57
C ALA A 168 5.45 12.53 -15.92
N HIS A 169 5.96 11.50 -15.23
CA HIS A 169 7.29 10.91 -15.44
C HIS A 169 7.24 9.50 -16.07
N ALA A 170 6.07 9.07 -16.57
CA ALA A 170 5.83 7.73 -17.13
C ALA A 170 5.61 7.70 -18.65
#